data_41754e5822841e49c774ce5c7782dbf9
#
_entry.id   41754e5822841e49c774ce5c7782dbf9
#
_cell.length_a   1.000
_cell.length_b   1.000
_cell.length_c   1.000
_cell.angle_alpha   90.00
_cell.angle_beta   90.00
_cell.angle_gamma   90.00
#
_symmetry.space_group_name_H-M   'P 1'
#
loop_
_entity.id
_entity.type
_entity.pdbx_description
1 polymer ?
#
loop_
_entity_poly.entity_id
_entity_poly.type
_entity_poly.pdbx_seq_one_letter_code
_entity_poly.pdbx_strand_id
1 'polypeptide(L)'
;MTVTDDLQLRRCRSADVEAVLELDEWALREAGTDPADVPGSGDLRELPASYREAGGAFVVGTLPEAAADDRLPALGESHLVAAGGFRPTDAGYEDERAVEGAAELHRMRVAPPYQGRGYGRRLLSELEWRARAAGFRLLVATTAARQRSAVAFYPAAGYREVGRSTYGDYELVHFEKEI
;
A
#
# COMPACT_ATOMS: atom_id res chain seq x y z
N MET A 1 7.71 24.02 9.96
CA MET A 1 8.20 22.64 9.70
C MET A 1 7.00 21.80 9.29
N THR A 2 6.98 21.32 8.09
CA THR A 2 5.93 20.42 7.60
C THR A 2 6.19 19.04 8.20
N VAL A 3 5.18 18.45 8.83
CA VAL A 3 5.20 17.14 9.51
C VAL A 3 5.67 15.96 8.62
N THR A 4 5.88 16.22 7.33
CA THR A 4 6.36 15.23 6.36
C THR A 4 7.88 15.06 6.30
N ASP A 5 8.66 15.93 6.91
CA ASP A 5 10.14 15.89 6.82
C ASP A 5 10.77 14.73 7.61
N ASP A 6 10.06 14.19 8.61
CA ASP A 6 10.57 13.11 9.45
C ASP A 6 10.28 11.70 8.88
N LEU A 7 9.47 11.58 7.82
CA LEU A 7 9.15 10.28 7.23
C LEU A 7 10.37 9.70 6.51
N GLN A 8 10.80 8.54 6.96
CA GLN A 8 11.83 7.75 6.30
C GLN A 8 11.21 6.58 5.55
N LEU A 9 11.47 6.50 4.24
CA LEU A 9 11.00 5.41 3.38
C LEU A 9 12.15 4.45 3.07
N ARG A 10 11.92 3.16 3.27
CA ARG A 10 12.92 2.13 2.98
C ARG A 10 12.26 0.81 2.57
N ARG A 11 13.02 -0.08 1.98
CA ARG A 11 12.54 -1.45 1.73
C ARG A 11 12.18 -2.15 3.04
N CYS A 12 11.10 -2.94 3.00
CA CYS A 12 10.70 -3.81 4.08
C CYS A 12 11.79 -4.88 4.36
N ARG A 13 11.94 -5.23 5.62
CA ARG A 13 12.81 -6.29 6.12
C ARG A 13 11.96 -7.34 6.83
N SER A 14 12.49 -8.55 7.00
CA SER A 14 11.76 -9.61 7.72
C SER A 14 11.38 -9.23 9.14
N ALA A 15 12.17 -8.38 9.80
CA ALA A 15 11.87 -7.89 11.14
C ALA A 15 10.69 -6.90 11.21
N ASP A 16 10.22 -6.39 10.06
CA ASP A 16 9.11 -5.43 10.00
C ASP A 16 7.74 -6.11 9.91
N VAL A 17 7.69 -7.42 9.66
CA VAL A 17 6.46 -8.18 9.33
C VAL A 17 5.36 -7.97 10.36
N GLU A 18 5.67 -8.14 11.62
CA GLU A 18 4.67 -8.01 12.70
C GLU A 18 4.05 -6.60 12.73
N ALA A 19 4.88 -5.57 12.61
CA ALA A 19 4.41 -4.18 12.57
C ALA A 19 3.57 -3.90 11.32
N VAL A 20 3.94 -4.48 10.17
CA VAL A 20 3.17 -4.33 8.93
C VAL A 20 1.81 -5.01 9.04
N LEU A 21 1.73 -6.21 9.62
CA LEU A 21 0.47 -6.91 9.86
C LEU A 21 -0.45 -6.10 10.79
N GLU A 22 0.10 -5.57 11.87
CA GLU A 22 -0.64 -4.73 12.83
C GLU A 22 -1.20 -3.47 12.15
N LEU A 23 -0.38 -2.77 11.36
CA LEU A 23 -0.81 -1.60 10.61
C LEU A 23 -1.90 -1.93 9.58
N ASP A 24 -1.73 -3.01 8.82
CA ASP A 24 -2.69 -3.43 7.79
C ASP A 24 -4.06 -3.73 8.42
N GLU A 25 -4.08 -4.52 9.48
CA GLU A 25 -5.30 -4.86 10.21
C GLU A 25 -5.99 -3.63 10.80
N TRP A 26 -5.24 -2.75 11.44
CA TRP A 26 -5.77 -1.51 12.01
C TRP A 26 -6.38 -0.60 10.93
N ALA A 27 -5.65 -0.34 9.86
CA ALA A 27 -6.11 0.54 8.79
C ALA A 27 -7.34 -0.02 8.07
N LEU A 28 -7.41 -1.33 7.85
CA LEU A 28 -8.58 -1.99 7.24
C LEU A 28 -9.82 -1.86 8.12
N ARG A 29 -9.71 -2.18 9.40
CA ARG A 29 -10.84 -2.10 10.35
C ARG A 29 -11.36 -0.67 10.46
N GLU A 30 -10.48 0.31 10.53
CA GLU A 30 -10.86 1.73 10.59
C GLU A 30 -11.55 2.19 9.29
N ALA A 31 -11.18 1.61 8.15
CA ALA A 31 -11.83 1.85 6.86
C ALA A 31 -13.14 1.05 6.65
N GLY A 32 -13.57 0.29 7.65
CA GLY A 32 -14.79 -0.52 7.59
C GLY A 32 -14.67 -1.81 6.77
N THR A 33 -13.44 -2.31 6.58
CA THR A 33 -13.17 -3.58 5.89
C THR A 33 -12.69 -4.61 6.90
N ASP A 34 -13.30 -5.81 6.89
CA ASP A 34 -12.79 -6.91 7.68
C ASP A 34 -11.49 -7.44 7.03
N PRO A 35 -10.37 -7.51 7.76
CA PRO A 35 -9.13 -8.07 7.24
C PRO A 35 -9.28 -9.49 6.66
N ALA A 36 -10.21 -10.28 7.18
CA ALA A 36 -10.49 -11.61 6.69
C ALA A 36 -11.11 -11.64 5.28
N ASP A 37 -11.74 -10.55 4.86
CA ASP A 37 -12.35 -10.42 3.53
C ASP A 37 -11.34 -10.03 2.44
N VAL A 38 -10.11 -9.69 2.82
CA VAL A 38 -9.06 -9.31 1.86
C VAL A 38 -8.35 -10.55 1.36
N PRO A 39 -8.44 -10.87 0.05
CA PRO A 39 -7.80 -12.05 -0.51
C PRO A 39 -6.27 -11.95 -0.43
N GLY A 40 -5.62 -13.09 -0.31
CA GLY A 40 -4.17 -13.20 -0.36
C GLY A 40 -3.41 -12.62 0.82
N SER A 41 -4.03 -12.46 1.99
CA SER A 41 -3.39 -11.88 3.18
C SER A 41 -2.13 -12.63 3.66
N GLY A 42 -1.88 -13.84 3.16
CA GLY A 42 -0.65 -14.59 3.41
C GLY A 42 0.62 -13.93 2.86
N ASP A 43 0.51 -13.06 1.87
CA ASP A 43 1.64 -12.36 1.26
C ASP A 43 2.41 -11.51 2.27
N LEU A 44 1.71 -10.91 3.23
CA LEU A 44 2.32 -10.08 4.27
C LEU A 44 3.16 -10.89 5.26
N ARG A 45 2.80 -12.15 5.50
CA ARG A 45 3.57 -13.03 6.40
C ARG A 45 4.89 -13.49 5.79
N GLU A 46 4.99 -13.45 4.47
CA GLU A 46 6.16 -13.85 3.70
C GLU A 46 7.03 -12.66 3.23
N LEU A 47 6.78 -11.46 3.80
CA LEU A 47 7.58 -10.27 3.48
C LEU A 47 9.05 -10.43 3.94
N PRO A 48 10.00 -9.86 3.19
CA PRO A 48 9.83 -9.17 1.90
C PRO A 48 9.87 -10.11 0.69
N ALA A 49 10.05 -11.42 0.91
CA ALA A 49 10.31 -12.40 -0.15
C ALA A 49 9.15 -12.47 -1.17
N SER A 50 7.89 -12.50 -0.69
CA SER A 50 6.68 -12.60 -1.53
C SER A 50 6.59 -11.51 -2.63
N TYR A 51 7.13 -10.32 -2.36
CA TYR A 51 7.17 -9.23 -3.34
C TYR A 51 8.43 -9.25 -4.19
N ARG A 52 9.59 -9.45 -3.56
CA ARG A 52 10.87 -9.45 -4.26
C ARG A 52 10.98 -10.57 -5.28
N GLU A 53 10.57 -11.79 -4.93
CA GLU A 53 10.64 -12.97 -5.81
C GLU A 53 9.66 -12.88 -6.99
N ALA A 54 8.55 -12.16 -6.82
CA ALA A 54 7.63 -11.86 -7.90
C ALA A 54 8.12 -10.73 -8.84
N GLY A 55 9.23 -10.06 -8.53
CA GLY A 55 9.77 -8.94 -9.32
C GLY A 55 9.25 -7.57 -8.89
N GLY A 56 8.65 -7.49 -7.70
CA GLY A 56 8.13 -6.27 -7.10
C GLY A 56 8.96 -5.74 -5.93
N ALA A 57 8.37 -4.88 -5.14
CA ALA A 57 8.96 -4.36 -3.91
C ALA A 57 7.89 -4.04 -2.86
N PHE A 58 8.28 -4.14 -1.60
CA PHE A 58 7.48 -3.66 -0.48
C PHE A 58 8.26 -2.62 0.31
N VAL A 59 7.63 -1.49 0.61
CA VAL A 59 8.23 -0.32 1.25
C VAL A 59 7.50 -0.03 2.56
N VAL A 60 8.26 0.34 3.57
CA VAL A 60 7.77 0.83 4.86
C VAL A 60 8.18 2.28 5.06
N GLY A 61 7.28 3.05 5.65
CA GLY A 61 7.51 4.42 6.07
C GLY A 61 7.52 4.50 7.59
N THR A 62 8.60 5.04 8.16
CA THR A 62 8.79 5.12 9.61
C THR A 62 8.96 6.56 10.08
N LEU A 63 8.57 6.80 11.32
CA LEU A 63 8.82 8.05 12.04
C LEU A 63 9.74 7.77 13.23
N PRO A 64 10.63 8.72 13.59
CA PRO A 64 11.39 8.63 14.83
C PRO A 64 10.45 8.72 16.05
N GLU A 65 10.86 8.17 17.18
CA GLU A 65 10.05 8.16 18.42
C GLU A 65 9.53 9.55 18.80
N ALA A 66 10.32 10.60 18.62
CA ALA A 66 9.92 11.97 18.93
C ALA A 66 8.76 12.53 18.09
N ALA A 67 8.50 11.94 16.93
CA ALA A 67 7.42 12.34 16.03
C ALA A 67 6.27 11.33 15.98
N ALA A 68 6.40 10.23 16.71
CA ALA A 68 5.45 9.11 16.73
C ALA A 68 4.48 9.21 17.93
N ASP A 69 3.40 8.50 17.79
CA ASP A 69 2.38 8.29 18.81
C ASP A 69 2.48 6.83 19.30
N ASP A 70 2.27 6.58 20.57
CA ASP A 70 2.36 5.25 21.19
C ASP A 70 1.43 4.19 20.58
N ARG A 71 0.45 4.62 19.77
CA ARG A 71 -0.45 3.74 19.04
C ARG A 71 0.16 3.18 17.74
N LEU A 72 1.24 3.77 17.25
CA LEU A 72 1.92 3.27 16.04
C LEU A 72 2.69 1.99 16.36
N PRO A 73 2.67 0.99 15.45
CA PRO A 73 3.49 -0.19 15.61
C PRO A 73 4.98 0.14 15.77
N ALA A 74 5.61 -0.39 16.81
CA ALA A 74 7.01 -0.14 17.11
C ALA A 74 7.96 -0.89 16.14
N LEU A 75 9.04 -0.23 15.74
CA LEU A 75 10.11 -0.78 14.92
C LEU A 75 11.48 -0.35 15.47
N GLY A 76 11.94 -0.98 16.53
CA GLY A 76 13.17 -0.58 17.23
C GLY A 76 13.02 0.81 17.82
N GLU A 77 13.87 1.76 17.39
CA GLU A 77 13.83 3.17 17.83
C GLU A 77 12.92 4.05 16.95
N SER A 78 12.13 3.45 16.08
CA SER A 78 11.18 4.14 15.19
C SER A 78 9.81 3.46 15.25
N HIS A 79 8.82 4.08 14.60
CA HIS A 79 7.46 3.57 14.53
C HIS A 79 6.99 3.51 13.08
N LEU A 80 6.26 2.45 12.73
CA LEU A 80 5.68 2.27 11.42
C LEU A 80 4.44 3.16 11.25
N VAL A 81 4.45 4.03 10.24
CA VAL A 81 3.31 4.91 9.95
C VAL A 81 2.66 4.62 8.60
N ALA A 82 3.40 4.05 7.67
CA ALA A 82 2.91 3.74 6.32
C ALA A 82 3.58 2.48 5.76
N ALA A 83 2.87 1.76 4.93
CA ALA A 83 3.38 0.59 4.22
C ALA A 83 2.65 0.39 2.89
N GLY A 84 3.30 -0.27 1.96
CA GLY A 84 2.72 -0.64 0.67
C GLY A 84 3.75 -1.26 -0.26
N GLY A 85 3.26 -1.89 -1.32
CA GLY A 85 4.12 -2.54 -2.30
C GLY A 85 3.51 -2.56 -3.69
N PHE A 86 4.25 -3.14 -4.62
CA PHE A 86 3.77 -3.47 -5.96
C PHE A 86 4.30 -4.83 -6.39
N ARG A 87 3.53 -5.49 -7.24
CA ARG A 87 3.88 -6.76 -7.89
C ARG A 87 3.41 -6.74 -9.34
N PRO A 88 4.03 -7.53 -10.24
CA PRO A 88 3.47 -7.74 -11.57
C PRO A 88 2.01 -8.22 -11.49
N THR A 89 1.15 -7.76 -12.38
CA THR A 89 -0.28 -8.14 -12.38
C THR A 89 -0.51 -9.62 -12.73
N ASP A 90 0.46 -10.29 -13.35
CA ASP A 90 0.42 -11.74 -13.64
C ASP A 90 0.60 -12.60 -12.38
N ALA A 91 1.04 -12.00 -11.28
CA ALA A 91 1.11 -12.61 -9.95
C ALA A 91 -0.12 -12.26 -9.08
N GLY A 92 -1.18 -11.73 -9.70
CA GLY A 92 -2.34 -11.16 -9.06
C GLY A 92 -3.24 -12.14 -8.31
N TYR A 93 -4.21 -11.57 -7.63
CA TYR A 93 -5.25 -12.26 -6.87
C TYR A 93 -6.58 -12.27 -7.63
N GLU A 94 -7.56 -13.00 -7.13
CA GLU A 94 -8.86 -13.16 -7.79
C GLU A 94 -9.63 -11.83 -7.98
N ASP A 95 -9.39 -10.83 -7.13
CA ASP A 95 -10.01 -9.50 -7.20
C ASP A 95 -9.27 -8.52 -8.11
N GLU A 96 -8.14 -8.92 -8.68
CA GLU A 96 -7.26 -8.06 -9.47
C GLU A 96 -7.41 -8.28 -10.97
N ARG A 97 -7.15 -7.21 -11.74
CA ARG A 97 -7.09 -7.29 -13.19
C ARG A 97 -5.70 -7.73 -13.64
N ALA A 98 -5.65 -8.72 -14.53
CA ALA A 98 -4.42 -9.06 -15.23
C ALA A 98 -4.20 -8.07 -16.39
N VAL A 99 -3.16 -7.26 -16.31
CA VAL A 99 -2.74 -6.32 -17.36
C VAL A 99 -1.29 -6.61 -17.71
N GLU A 100 -1.05 -7.09 -18.91
CA GLU A 100 0.29 -7.48 -19.36
C GLU A 100 1.28 -6.31 -19.24
N GLY A 101 2.44 -6.56 -18.63
CA GLY A 101 3.51 -5.59 -18.47
C GLY A 101 3.27 -4.51 -17.41
N ALA A 102 2.14 -4.58 -16.70
CA ALA A 102 1.83 -3.67 -15.60
C ALA A 102 2.24 -4.26 -14.24
N ALA A 103 2.43 -3.37 -13.28
CA ALA A 103 2.49 -3.74 -11.88
C ALA A 103 1.26 -3.20 -11.14
N GLU A 104 0.83 -3.90 -10.10
CA GLU A 104 -0.28 -3.51 -9.26
C GLU A 104 0.19 -3.10 -7.88
N LEU A 105 -0.36 -2.00 -7.39
CA LEU A 105 -0.16 -1.52 -6.03
C LEU A 105 -0.95 -2.38 -5.05
N HIS A 106 -0.28 -2.80 -4.00
CA HIS A 106 -0.83 -3.65 -2.95
C HIS A 106 -0.63 -3.04 -1.57
N ARG A 107 -1.58 -3.28 -0.69
CA ARG A 107 -1.42 -3.03 0.75
C ARG A 107 -1.00 -1.60 1.08
N MET A 108 -1.44 -0.62 0.29
CA MET A 108 -1.21 0.79 0.58
C MET A 108 -1.96 1.18 1.85
N ARG A 109 -1.22 1.42 2.93
CA ARG A 109 -1.77 1.80 4.24
C ARG A 109 -1.03 3.00 4.82
N VAL A 110 -1.79 3.87 5.46
CA VAL A 110 -1.29 4.90 6.35
C VAL A 110 -2.05 4.78 7.65
N ALA A 111 -1.34 4.84 8.78
CA ALA A 111 -1.96 4.78 10.10
C ALA A 111 -3.09 5.81 10.22
N PRO A 112 -4.29 5.43 10.68
CA PRO A 112 -5.46 6.29 10.64
C PRO A 112 -5.26 7.70 11.19
N PRO A 113 -4.61 7.93 12.36
CA PRO A 113 -4.39 9.29 12.89
C PRO A 113 -3.40 10.12 12.07
N TYR A 114 -2.68 9.51 11.12
CA TYR A 114 -1.65 10.13 10.29
C TYR A 114 -2.07 10.33 8.84
N GLN A 115 -3.29 9.96 8.49
CA GLN A 115 -3.86 10.22 7.17
C GLN A 115 -4.04 11.73 6.94
N GLY A 116 -4.05 12.13 5.66
CA GLY A 116 -4.17 13.55 5.30
C GLY A 116 -2.91 14.39 5.53
N ARG A 117 -1.81 13.80 5.97
CA ARG A 117 -0.52 14.49 6.21
C ARG A 117 0.49 14.36 5.06
N GLY A 118 0.09 13.77 3.93
CA GLY A 118 0.96 13.58 2.77
C GLY A 118 1.80 12.29 2.77
N TYR A 119 1.74 11.46 3.81
CA TYR A 119 2.54 10.24 3.89
C TYR A 119 2.18 9.22 2.80
N GLY A 120 0.90 9.05 2.50
CA GLY A 120 0.46 8.18 1.42
C GLY A 120 0.99 8.63 0.05
N ARG A 121 1.02 9.94 -0.20
CA ARG A 121 1.57 10.53 -1.42
C ARG A 121 3.08 10.26 -1.55
N ARG A 122 3.82 10.43 -0.48
CA ARG A 122 5.27 10.16 -0.46
C ARG A 122 5.56 8.68 -0.67
N LEU A 123 4.82 7.79 0.01
CA LEU A 123 4.94 6.35 -0.19
C LEU A 123 4.64 5.97 -1.64
N LEU A 124 3.55 6.50 -2.23
CA LEU A 124 3.19 6.23 -3.61
C LEU A 124 4.29 6.68 -4.59
N SER A 125 4.84 7.89 -4.40
CA SER A 125 5.93 8.40 -5.24
C SER A 125 7.17 7.50 -5.18
N GLU A 126 7.50 6.97 -4.02
CA GLU A 126 8.60 6.00 -3.86
C GLU A 126 8.31 4.69 -4.59
N LEU A 127 7.08 4.17 -4.50
CA LEU A 127 6.68 2.96 -5.21
C LEU A 127 6.68 3.16 -6.73
N GLU A 128 6.19 4.30 -7.23
CA GLU A 128 6.25 4.65 -8.65
C GLU A 128 7.70 4.72 -9.16
N TRP A 129 8.58 5.33 -8.39
CA TRP A 129 10.01 5.39 -8.73
C TRP A 129 10.63 3.99 -8.81
N ARG A 130 10.35 3.14 -7.83
CA ARG A 130 10.86 1.76 -7.80
C ARG A 130 10.28 0.91 -8.93
N ALA A 131 9.01 1.07 -9.25
CA ALA A 131 8.35 0.37 -10.35
C ALA A 131 8.98 0.75 -11.70
N ARG A 132 9.24 2.06 -11.94
CA ARG A 132 9.98 2.51 -13.13
C ARG A 132 11.37 1.90 -13.20
N ALA A 133 12.10 1.88 -12.08
CA ALA A 133 13.43 1.29 -11.99
C ALA A 133 13.42 -0.22 -12.27
N ALA A 134 12.32 -0.90 -11.94
CA ALA A 134 12.10 -2.30 -12.26
C ALA A 134 11.63 -2.57 -13.71
N GLY A 135 11.42 -1.51 -14.50
CA GLY A 135 11.05 -1.59 -15.92
C GLY A 135 9.56 -1.48 -16.22
N PHE A 136 8.72 -1.32 -15.21
CA PHE A 136 7.28 -1.10 -15.43
C PHE A 136 7.00 0.31 -15.97
N ARG A 137 5.96 0.42 -16.81
CA ARG A 137 5.51 1.69 -17.39
C ARG A 137 4.05 1.99 -17.08
N LEU A 138 3.34 1.04 -16.48
CA LEU A 138 1.94 1.17 -16.06
C LEU A 138 1.79 0.63 -14.66
N LEU A 139 1.20 1.42 -13.78
CA LEU A 139 0.72 0.96 -12.48
C LEU A 139 -0.80 0.90 -12.49
N VAL A 140 -1.32 -0.16 -11.91
CA VAL A 140 -2.74 -0.34 -11.65
C VAL A 140 -3.00 -0.43 -10.15
N ALA A 141 -4.20 -0.10 -9.73
CA ALA A 141 -4.64 -0.20 -8.35
C ALA A 141 -6.11 -0.61 -8.30
N THR A 142 -6.45 -1.47 -7.36
CA THR A 142 -7.82 -1.88 -7.08
C THR A 142 -8.15 -1.58 -5.62
N THR A 143 -9.30 -0.96 -5.39
CA THR A 143 -9.79 -0.67 -4.04
C THR A 143 -11.30 -0.86 -3.94
N ALA A 144 -11.78 -1.21 -2.76
CA ALA A 144 -13.23 -1.27 -2.52
C ALA A 144 -13.84 0.13 -2.59
N ALA A 145 -14.97 0.28 -3.28
CA ALA A 145 -15.66 1.56 -3.44
C ALA A 145 -16.02 2.23 -2.10
N ARG A 146 -16.28 1.43 -1.06
CA ARG A 146 -16.55 1.92 0.29
C ARG A 146 -15.34 2.54 0.99
N GLN A 147 -14.11 2.25 0.54
CA GLN A 147 -12.89 2.90 1.03
C GLN A 147 -12.74 4.28 0.39
N ARG A 148 -13.59 5.22 0.80
CA ARG A 148 -13.71 6.55 0.19
C ARG A 148 -12.42 7.33 0.12
N SER A 149 -11.56 7.20 1.14
CA SER A 149 -10.24 7.85 1.17
C SER A 149 -9.35 7.36 0.03
N ALA A 150 -9.32 6.04 -0.24
CA ALA A 150 -8.55 5.45 -1.34
C ALA A 150 -9.13 5.85 -2.71
N VAL A 151 -10.46 5.84 -2.85
CA VAL A 151 -11.15 6.25 -4.09
C VAL A 151 -10.86 7.70 -4.44
N ALA A 152 -10.71 8.58 -3.46
CA ALA A 152 -10.32 9.98 -3.67
C ALA A 152 -8.81 10.15 -3.87
N PHE A 153 -8.01 9.31 -3.23
CA PHE A 153 -6.55 9.40 -3.24
C PHE A 153 -5.93 9.13 -4.62
N TYR A 154 -6.36 8.08 -5.30
CA TYR A 154 -5.77 7.69 -6.58
C TYR A 154 -5.98 8.74 -7.68
N PRO A 155 -7.19 9.29 -7.93
CA PRO A 155 -7.35 10.38 -8.89
C PRO A 155 -6.52 11.62 -8.55
N ALA A 156 -6.47 12.00 -7.27
CA ALA A 156 -5.63 13.11 -6.81
C ALA A 156 -4.13 12.88 -7.02
N ALA A 157 -3.70 11.61 -7.16
CA ALA A 157 -2.34 11.21 -7.47
C ALA A 157 -2.09 11.04 -8.99
N GLY A 158 -3.08 11.33 -9.83
CA GLY A 158 -2.97 11.25 -11.27
C GLY A 158 -3.37 9.90 -11.88
N TYR A 159 -3.99 9.03 -11.09
CA TYR A 159 -4.57 7.78 -11.59
C TYR A 159 -5.94 8.03 -12.20
N ARG A 160 -6.24 7.33 -13.28
CA ARG A 160 -7.53 7.38 -13.95
C ARG A 160 -8.36 6.16 -13.56
N GLU A 161 -9.62 6.33 -13.20
CA GLU A 161 -10.57 5.22 -13.09
C GLU A 161 -10.82 4.61 -14.47
N VAL A 162 -10.66 3.30 -14.58
CA VAL A 162 -10.78 2.56 -15.85
C VAL A 162 -11.88 1.50 -15.83
N GLY A 163 -12.48 1.25 -14.69
CA GLY A 163 -13.59 0.30 -14.59
C GLY A 163 -13.95 -0.05 -13.16
N ARG A 164 -14.99 -0.85 -13.04
CA ARG A 164 -15.48 -1.39 -11.78
C ARG A 164 -15.83 -2.85 -11.92
N SER A 165 -15.77 -3.59 -10.84
CA SER A 165 -16.16 -5.01 -10.75
C SER A 165 -16.72 -5.31 -9.37
N THR A 166 -17.03 -6.56 -9.11
CA THR A 166 -17.49 -7.03 -7.79
C THR A 166 -16.65 -8.22 -7.34
N TYR A 167 -16.36 -8.27 -6.05
CA TYR A 167 -15.75 -9.42 -5.40
C TYR A 167 -16.49 -9.68 -4.09
N GLY A 168 -17.23 -10.80 -4.02
CA GLY A 168 -18.17 -11.04 -2.92
C GLY A 168 -19.20 -9.90 -2.84
N ASP A 169 -19.33 -9.30 -1.67
CA ASP A 169 -20.25 -8.18 -1.40
C ASP A 169 -19.62 -6.81 -1.66
N TYR A 170 -18.38 -6.78 -2.18
CA TYR A 170 -17.63 -5.56 -2.42
C TYR A 170 -17.72 -5.12 -3.88
N GLU A 171 -18.10 -3.86 -4.10
CA GLU A 171 -17.85 -3.17 -5.35
C GLU A 171 -16.38 -2.71 -5.38
N LEU A 172 -15.68 -3.01 -6.47
CA LEU A 172 -14.27 -2.65 -6.66
C LEU A 172 -14.15 -1.57 -7.72
N VAL A 173 -13.22 -0.65 -7.49
CA VAL A 173 -12.86 0.43 -8.42
C VAL A 173 -11.43 0.19 -8.89
N HIS A 174 -11.23 0.23 -10.20
CA HIS A 174 -9.94 -0.01 -10.84
C HIS A 174 -9.35 1.28 -11.38
N PHE A 175 -8.09 1.52 -11.07
CA PHE A 175 -7.34 2.71 -11.47
C PHE A 175 -6.07 2.34 -12.22
N GLU A 176 -5.63 3.23 -13.11
CA GLU A 176 -4.39 3.11 -13.86
C GLU A 176 -3.63 4.44 -13.93
N LYS A 177 -2.30 4.35 -14.00
CA LYS A 177 -1.41 5.48 -14.29
C LYS A 177 -0.19 5.01 -15.07
N GLU A 178 0.08 5.66 -16.18
CA GLU A 178 1.38 5.54 -16.85
C GLU A 178 2.46 6.24 -16.01
N ILE A 179 3.60 5.58 -15.83
CA ILE A 179 4.69 6.04 -14.98
C ILE A 179 6.01 6.16 -15.72
#